data_3049a01c33ce4bc1cd3797192f9298eb
#
_entry.id   3049a01c33ce4bc1cd3797192f9298eb
#
_cell.length_a   1.000
_cell.length_b   1.000
_cell.length_c   1.000
_cell.angle_alpha   90.00
_cell.angle_beta   90.00
_cell.angle_gamma   90.00
#
_symmetry.space_group_name_H-M   'P 1'
#
loop_
_entity.id
_entity.type
_entity.pdbx_description
1 polymer ?
#
loop_
_entity_poly.entity_id
_entity_poly.type
_entity_poly.pdbx_seq_one_letter_code
_entity_poly.pdbx_strand_id
1 'polypeptide(L)'
;MELRIDIGYDRKRPLYTDVCLSFVRGDIINVVGDNGSGKSTLYKTLCGSIPPLRGKIPREVADSCMLVSDTIRPPSELLVSDVFDLLGDSASAIRDAYPQISSVLGPLMGRRIGSLSFGQRRILEIASVLSSSKSILILDEALANLDFINRLACIQIVQRLDDQVAFNTSHDLGDVIELGGRIIFLDRYAHAFVEYEGERTVESLRKFMGSRILTATSDYGNKGISC
;
A
#
# COMPACT_ATOMS: atom_id res chain seq x y z
N MET A 1 -5.86 -15.49 -4.30
CA MET A 1 -7.22 -14.89 -4.47
C MET A 1 -7.27 -14.13 -5.77
N GLU A 2 -8.41 -14.10 -6.44
CA GLU A 2 -8.62 -13.32 -7.67
C GLU A 2 -9.88 -12.48 -7.52
N LEU A 3 -9.80 -11.20 -7.84
CA LEU A 3 -10.90 -10.24 -7.81
C LEU A 3 -11.11 -9.69 -9.21
N ARG A 4 -12.37 -9.64 -9.67
CA ARG A 4 -12.73 -8.99 -10.93
C ARG A 4 -13.79 -7.93 -10.65
N ILE A 5 -13.41 -6.67 -10.78
CA ILE A 5 -14.20 -5.52 -10.31
C ILE A 5 -14.05 -4.30 -11.22
N ASP A 6 -15.07 -3.43 -11.21
CA ASP A 6 -14.98 -2.07 -11.74
C ASP A 6 -14.80 -1.10 -10.56
N ILE A 7 -13.88 -0.14 -10.72
CA ILE A 7 -13.48 0.80 -9.68
C ILE A 7 -13.83 2.23 -10.09
N GLY A 8 -14.34 3.00 -9.14
CA GLY A 8 -14.67 4.41 -9.34
C GLY A 8 -15.76 4.87 -8.39
N TYR A 9 -16.22 6.11 -8.59
CA TYR A 9 -17.28 6.73 -7.80
C TYR A 9 -18.62 6.83 -8.55
N ASP A 10 -18.57 6.80 -9.89
CA ASP A 10 -19.73 6.94 -10.76
C ASP A 10 -19.75 5.80 -11.79
N ARG A 11 -20.87 5.07 -11.85
CA ARG A 11 -21.07 3.97 -12.81
C ARG A 11 -21.02 4.43 -14.27
N LYS A 12 -21.34 5.70 -14.53
CA LYS A 12 -21.28 6.27 -15.88
C LYS A 12 -19.86 6.67 -16.28
N ARG A 13 -18.97 6.85 -15.28
CA ARG A 13 -17.58 7.26 -15.48
C ARG A 13 -16.67 6.47 -14.53
N PRO A 14 -16.55 5.16 -14.74
CA PRO A 14 -15.63 4.36 -13.94
C PRO A 14 -14.19 4.81 -14.17
N LEU A 15 -13.36 4.71 -13.14
CA LEU A 15 -11.92 4.92 -13.28
C LEU A 15 -11.29 3.75 -14.03
N TYR A 16 -11.69 2.53 -13.66
CA TYR A 16 -11.22 1.29 -14.28
C TYR A 16 -12.37 0.31 -14.41
N THR A 17 -12.40 -0.43 -15.51
CA THR A 17 -13.36 -1.49 -15.78
C THR A 17 -12.67 -2.82 -15.96
N ASP A 18 -13.34 -3.89 -15.54
CA ASP A 18 -12.87 -5.28 -15.67
C ASP A 18 -11.46 -5.50 -15.10
N VAL A 19 -11.17 -4.84 -13.96
CA VAL A 19 -9.90 -5.01 -13.27
C VAL A 19 -9.82 -6.42 -12.73
N CYS A 20 -8.79 -7.16 -13.17
CA CYS A 20 -8.43 -8.45 -12.61
C CYS A 20 -7.23 -8.27 -11.66
N LEU A 21 -7.44 -8.46 -10.37
CA LEU A 21 -6.42 -8.35 -9.34
C LEU A 21 -6.25 -9.70 -8.64
N SER A 22 -5.10 -10.33 -8.86
CA SER A 22 -4.76 -11.60 -8.21
C SER A 22 -3.63 -11.41 -7.21
N PHE A 23 -3.74 -12.05 -6.05
CA PHE A 23 -2.70 -12.06 -5.03
C PHE A 23 -2.77 -13.31 -4.15
N VAL A 24 -1.63 -13.70 -3.62
CA VAL A 24 -1.47 -14.80 -2.67
C VAL A 24 -0.69 -14.33 -1.44
N ARG A 25 -0.69 -15.13 -0.38
CA ARG A 25 0.09 -14.84 0.83
C ARG A 25 1.57 -14.66 0.49
N GLY A 26 2.21 -13.73 1.14
CA GLY A 26 3.60 -13.35 0.89
C GLY A 26 3.81 -12.39 -0.29
N ASP A 27 2.75 -12.06 -1.05
CA ASP A 27 2.89 -11.09 -2.15
C ASP A 27 3.16 -9.69 -1.63
N ILE A 28 4.14 -9.03 -2.23
CA ILE A 28 4.32 -7.57 -2.16
C ILE A 28 3.91 -7.02 -3.53
N ILE A 29 2.93 -6.13 -3.53
CA ILE A 29 2.36 -5.52 -4.75
C ILE A 29 2.51 -4.01 -4.67
N ASN A 30 3.41 -3.48 -5.47
CA ASN A 30 3.59 -2.04 -5.60
C ASN A 30 2.63 -1.50 -6.66
N VAL A 31 1.75 -0.59 -6.23
CA VAL A 31 0.80 0.08 -7.11
C VAL A 31 1.34 1.45 -7.46
N VAL A 32 1.77 1.62 -8.70
CA VAL A 32 2.35 2.87 -9.20
C VAL A 32 1.42 3.54 -10.20
N GLY A 33 1.57 4.84 -10.38
CA GLY A 33 0.75 5.64 -11.31
C GLY A 33 0.73 7.10 -10.90
N ASP A 34 0.28 7.95 -11.80
CA ASP A 34 0.21 9.39 -11.60
C ASP A 34 -0.68 9.80 -10.43
N ASN A 35 -0.55 11.05 -10.00
CA ASN A 35 -1.49 11.65 -9.06
C ASN A 35 -2.90 11.63 -9.67
N GLY A 36 -3.88 11.19 -8.87
CA GLY A 36 -5.26 11.05 -9.34
C GLY A 36 -5.50 9.81 -10.23
N SER A 37 -4.54 8.88 -10.37
CA SER A 37 -4.75 7.62 -11.11
C SER A 37 -5.71 6.65 -10.41
N GLY A 38 -6.12 6.91 -9.16
CA GLY A 38 -7.08 6.06 -8.46
C GLY A 38 -6.47 5.06 -7.48
N LYS A 39 -5.18 5.18 -7.12
CA LYS A 39 -4.51 4.30 -6.14
C LYS A 39 -5.28 4.23 -4.82
N SER A 40 -5.56 5.38 -4.20
CA SER A 40 -6.33 5.42 -2.95
C SER A 40 -7.79 4.98 -3.12
N THR A 41 -8.37 5.10 -4.34
CA THR A 41 -9.71 4.58 -4.65
C THR A 41 -9.69 3.05 -4.67
N LEU A 42 -8.68 2.44 -5.30
CA LEU A 42 -8.46 0.99 -5.25
C LEU A 42 -8.39 0.50 -3.79
N TYR A 43 -7.58 1.15 -2.95
CA TYR A 43 -7.41 0.74 -1.55
C TYR A 43 -8.69 0.90 -0.74
N LYS A 44 -9.40 2.01 -0.89
CA LYS A 44 -10.71 2.19 -0.26
C LYS A 44 -11.73 1.14 -0.72
N THR A 45 -11.61 0.69 -1.97
CA THR A 45 -12.48 -0.38 -2.49
C THR A 45 -12.09 -1.73 -1.88
N LEU A 46 -10.80 -2.06 -1.79
CA LEU A 46 -10.31 -3.30 -1.14
C LEU A 46 -10.72 -3.37 0.33
N CYS A 47 -10.62 -2.26 1.06
CA CYS A 47 -11.03 -2.15 2.47
C CYS A 47 -12.56 -2.08 2.66
N GLY A 48 -13.36 -2.15 1.58
CA GLY A 48 -14.82 -2.05 1.68
C GLY A 48 -15.37 -0.66 2.03
N SER A 49 -14.52 0.37 2.12
CA SER A 49 -14.93 1.76 2.40
C SER A 49 -15.70 2.38 1.23
N ILE A 50 -15.45 1.92 0.01
CA ILE A 50 -16.17 2.29 -1.21
C ILE A 50 -16.57 0.97 -1.90
N PRO A 51 -17.85 0.77 -2.22
CA PRO A 51 -18.27 -0.43 -2.94
C PRO A 51 -17.72 -0.39 -4.38
N PRO A 52 -17.33 -1.53 -4.97
CA PRO A 52 -17.01 -1.58 -6.38
C PRO A 52 -18.23 -1.23 -7.22
N LEU A 53 -18.03 -0.61 -8.39
CA LEU A 53 -19.13 -0.26 -9.30
C LEU A 53 -19.75 -1.49 -9.95
N ARG A 54 -18.93 -2.52 -10.18
CA ARG A 54 -19.32 -3.86 -10.64
C ARG A 54 -18.42 -4.89 -9.98
N GLY A 55 -18.92 -6.13 -9.85
CA GLY A 55 -18.24 -7.20 -9.13
C GLY A 55 -18.48 -7.10 -7.63
N LYS A 56 -17.66 -7.78 -6.84
CA LYS A 56 -17.79 -7.85 -5.39
C LYS A 56 -16.43 -8.00 -4.73
N ILE A 57 -16.20 -7.29 -3.64
CA ILE A 57 -15.13 -7.60 -2.68
C ILE A 57 -15.72 -8.54 -1.65
N PRO A 58 -15.19 -9.77 -1.49
CA PRO A 58 -15.58 -10.65 -0.40
C PRO A 58 -15.39 -9.95 0.94
N ARG A 59 -16.31 -10.20 1.88
CA ARG A 59 -16.25 -9.58 3.21
C ARG A 59 -14.96 -9.96 3.95
N GLU A 60 -14.52 -11.20 3.75
CA GLU A 60 -13.27 -11.72 4.32
C GLU A 60 -12.04 -10.91 3.86
N VAL A 61 -12.05 -10.40 2.62
CA VAL A 61 -11.00 -9.52 2.09
C VAL A 61 -11.06 -8.15 2.74
N ALA A 62 -12.24 -7.52 2.72
CA ALA A 62 -12.42 -6.19 3.29
C ALA A 62 -12.09 -6.16 4.79
N ASP A 63 -12.58 -7.16 5.54
CA ASP A 63 -12.34 -7.27 6.97
C ASP A 63 -10.87 -7.63 7.30
N SER A 64 -10.13 -8.20 6.34
CA SER A 64 -8.71 -8.56 6.50
C SER A 64 -7.75 -7.42 6.16
N CYS A 65 -8.24 -6.28 5.67
CA CYS A 65 -7.39 -5.14 5.34
C CYS A 65 -6.99 -4.34 6.58
N MET A 66 -5.74 -3.90 6.61
CA MET A 66 -5.24 -2.85 7.48
C MET A 66 -4.61 -1.76 6.63
N LEU A 67 -5.13 -0.54 6.74
CA LEU A 67 -4.66 0.61 5.97
C LEU A 67 -3.76 1.50 6.84
N VAL A 68 -2.52 1.68 6.42
CA VAL A 68 -1.55 2.62 6.98
C VAL A 68 -1.43 3.79 6.02
N SER A 69 -1.81 4.98 6.48
CA SER A 69 -1.78 6.22 5.70
C SER A 69 -1.62 7.42 6.63
N ASP A 70 -1.35 8.60 6.07
CA ASP A 70 -1.23 9.83 6.87
C ASP A 70 -2.57 10.31 7.46
N THR A 71 -3.69 9.79 6.96
CA THR A 71 -5.03 10.19 7.39
C THR A 71 -5.57 9.39 8.57
N ILE A 72 -5.02 8.20 8.81
CA ILE A 72 -5.43 7.32 9.92
C ILE A 72 -4.33 7.35 10.97
N ARG A 73 -4.67 7.71 12.20
CA ARG A 73 -3.72 7.79 13.31
C ARG A 73 -4.25 7.04 14.51
N PRO A 74 -3.41 6.24 15.19
CA PRO A 74 -3.79 5.63 16.45
C PRO A 74 -4.00 6.71 17.54
N PRO A 75 -4.85 6.43 18.55
CA PRO A 75 -5.09 7.36 19.65
C PRO A 75 -3.78 7.75 20.36
N SER A 76 -3.59 9.06 20.56
CA SER A 76 -2.34 9.63 21.10
C SER A 76 -2.08 9.27 22.57
N GLU A 77 -3.13 8.95 23.31
CA GLU A 77 -3.14 8.68 24.75
C GLU A 77 -2.64 7.27 25.09
N LEU A 78 -2.78 6.32 24.16
CA LEU A 78 -2.36 4.95 24.36
C LEU A 78 -0.83 4.85 24.50
N LEU A 79 -0.38 3.86 25.28
CA LEU A 79 1.01 3.45 25.28
C LEU A 79 1.29 2.58 24.04
N VAL A 80 2.55 2.52 23.64
CA VAL A 80 2.98 1.63 22.56
C VAL A 80 2.67 0.17 22.92
N SER A 81 2.86 -0.24 24.17
CA SER A 81 2.49 -1.57 24.68
C SER A 81 1.00 -1.87 24.51
N ASP A 82 0.13 -0.88 24.76
CA ASP A 82 -1.32 -1.07 24.71
C ASP A 82 -1.79 -1.49 23.30
N VAL A 83 -1.09 -1.02 22.26
CA VAL A 83 -1.41 -1.39 20.87
C VAL A 83 -1.24 -2.90 20.66
N PHE A 84 -0.16 -3.46 21.13
CA PHE A 84 0.10 -4.90 20.98
C PHE A 84 -0.83 -5.74 21.87
N ASP A 85 -1.06 -5.30 23.10
CA ASP A 85 -1.99 -5.97 24.02
C ASP A 85 -3.43 -6.01 23.44
N LEU A 86 -3.88 -4.92 22.79
CA LEU A 86 -5.19 -4.86 22.12
C LEU A 86 -5.29 -5.77 20.89
N LEU A 87 -4.17 -6.07 20.24
CA LEU A 87 -4.13 -6.94 19.06
C LEU A 87 -3.98 -8.42 19.42
N GLY A 88 -3.80 -8.74 20.70
CA GLY A 88 -3.80 -10.12 21.21
C GLY A 88 -2.44 -10.79 21.26
N ASP A 89 -1.37 -10.09 20.86
CA ASP A 89 0.00 -10.58 21.00
C ASP A 89 0.73 -9.88 22.14
N SER A 90 1.52 -10.66 22.88
CA SER A 90 2.42 -10.04 23.81
C SER A 90 3.55 -9.34 23.07
N ALA A 91 3.96 -8.17 23.55
CA ALA A 91 5.16 -7.47 23.05
C ALA A 91 6.43 -8.36 23.03
N SER A 92 6.45 -9.48 23.79
CA SER A 92 7.49 -10.49 23.76
C SER A 92 7.48 -11.34 22.49
N ALA A 93 6.30 -11.73 21.98
CA ALA A 93 6.22 -12.55 20.77
C ALA A 93 6.77 -11.80 19.53
N ILE A 94 6.46 -10.48 19.42
CA ILE A 94 7.01 -9.64 18.36
C ILE A 94 8.52 -9.46 18.52
N ARG A 95 8.98 -9.30 19.76
CA ARG A 95 10.41 -9.15 20.06
C ARG A 95 11.20 -10.36 19.58
N ASP A 96 10.70 -11.55 19.84
CA ASP A 96 11.37 -12.80 19.54
C ASP A 96 11.32 -13.10 18.02
N ALA A 97 10.18 -12.80 17.38
CA ALA A 97 10.01 -13.01 15.95
C ALA A 97 10.74 -11.96 15.09
N TYR A 98 10.85 -10.71 15.58
CA TYR A 98 11.38 -9.58 14.82
C TYR A 98 12.38 -8.73 15.63
N PRO A 99 13.63 -9.20 15.84
CA PRO A 99 14.62 -8.50 16.67
C PRO A 99 14.91 -7.06 16.23
N GLN A 100 14.87 -6.77 14.94
CA GLN A 100 15.12 -5.41 14.42
C GLN A 100 13.99 -4.43 14.79
N ILE A 101 12.75 -4.90 14.78
CA ILE A 101 11.60 -4.11 15.24
C ILE A 101 11.72 -3.86 16.73
N SER A 102 12.14 -4.88 17.47
CA SER A 102 12.37 -4.79 18.90
C SER A 102 13.43 -3.77 19.28
N SER A 103 14.50 -3.63 18.50
CA SER A 103 15.53 -2.61 18.75
C SER A 103 14.99 -1.18 18.65
N VAL A 104 14.02 -0.94 17.79
CA VAL A 104 13.40 0.37 17.57
C VAL A 104 12.21 0.60 18.52
N LEU A 105 11.31 -0.38 18.64
CA LEU A 105 10.07 -0.24 19.43
C LEU A 105 10.28 -0.58 20.92
N GLY A 106 11.22 -1.45 21.27
CA GLY A 106 11.46 -1.87 22.65
C GLY A 106 11.66 -0.70 23.61
N PRO A 107 12.54 0.29 23.30
CA PRO A 107 12.72 1.47 24.14
C PRO A 107 11.47 2.40 24.20
N LEU A 108 10.51 2.19 23.34
CA LEU A 108 9.32 3.02 23.20
C LEU A 108 8.07 2.44 23.88
N MET A 109 8.12 1.17 24.34
CA MET A 109 6.95 0.45 24.85
C MET A 109 6.19 1.20 25.96
N GLY A 110 6.90 1.85 26.89
CA GLY A 110 6.31 2.65 27.95
C GLY A 110 5.95 4.09 27.56
N ARG A 111 6.14 4.49 26.29
CA ARG A 111 5.85 5.84 25.84
C ARG A 111 4.44 5.95 25.26
N ARG A 112 3.84 7.13 25.40
CA ARG A 112 2.57 7.46 24.75
C ARG A 112 2.78 7.65 23.25
N ILE A 113 1.85 7.16 22.42
CA ILE A 113 1.88 7.30 20.96
C ILE A 113 2.04 8.76 20.54
N GLY A 114 1.34 9.68 21.22
CA GLY A 114 1.44 11.12 20.96
C GLY A 114 2.85 11.72 21.16
N SER A 115 3.74 11.03 21.90
CA SER A 115 5.13 11.47 22.12
C SER A 115 6.13 10.89 21.11
N LEU A 116 5.69 10.01 20.22
CA LEU A 116 6.54 9.40 19.19
C LEU A 116 6.83 10.40 18.07
N SER A 117 8.03 10.30 17.47
CA SER A 117 8.30 10.94 16.20
C SER A 117 7.41 10.34 15.10
N PHE A 118 7.30 11.04 13.97
CA PHE A 118 6.54 10.55 12.82
C PHE A 118 7.02 9.15 12.38
N GLY A 119 8.35 8.97 12.23
CA GLY A 119 8.92 7.70 11.82
C GLY A 119 8.71 6.58 12.83
N GLN A 120 8.88 6.85 14.14
CA GLN A 120 8.62 5.87 15.20
C GLN A 120 7.16 5.41 15.20
N ARG A 121 6.22 6.34 14.99
CA ARG A 121 4.80 6.01 14.87
C ARG A 121 4.53 5.15 13.65
N ARG A 122 5.13 5.48 12.51
CA ARG A 122 4.97 4.70 11.28
C ARG A 122 5.47 3.25 11.44
N ILE A 123 6.61 3.05 12.10
CA ILE A 123 7.10 1.71 12.42
C ILE A 123 6.10 0.97 13.32
N LEU A 124 5.55 1.63 14.34
CA LEU A 124 4.52 1.04 15.20
C LEU A 124 3.28 0.61 14.40
N GLU A 125 2.76 1.48 13.52
CA GLU A 125 1.59 1.23 12.68
C GLU A 125 1.82 0.01 11.76
N ILE A 126 2.97 -0.08 11.11
CA ILE A 126 3.31 -1.21 10.23
C ILE A 126 3.55 -2.49 11.06
N ALA A 127 4.28 -2.39 12.15
CA ALA A 127 4.58 -3.54 13.02
C ALA A 127 3.30 -4.11 13.67
N SER A 128 2.30 -3.28 13.94
CA SER A 128 1.03 -3.74 14.51
C SER A 128 0.25 -4.72 13.62
N VAL A 129 0.53 -4.72 12.30
CA VAL A 129 -0.03 -5.73 11.39
C VAL A 129 0.41 -7.12 11.75
N LEU A 130 1.68 -7.29 12.16
CA LEU A 130 2.25 -8.59 12.52
C LEU A 130 1.54 -9.23 13.72
N SER A 131 0.97 -8.39 14.62
CA SER A 131 0.22 -8.82 15.79
C SER A 131 -1.29 -8.91 15.56
N SER A 132 -1.73 -8.52 14.39
CA SER A 132 -3.15 -8.49 14.07
C SER A 132 -3.58 -9.74 13.31
N SER A 133 -4.88 -10.07 13.37
CA SER A 133 -5.49 -11.08 12.51
C SER A 133 -5.63 -10.63 11.04
N LYS A 134 -5.10 -9.46 10.69
CA LYS A 134 -5.18 -8.90 9.34
C LYS A 134 -4.18 -9.58 8.42
N SER A 135 -4.66 -10.00 7.25
CA SER A 135 -3.83 -10.66 6.25
C SER A 135 -3.49 -9.78 5.04
N ILE A 136 -4.02 -8.56 5.00
CA ILE A 136 -3.76 -7.60 3.92
C ILE A 136 -3.32 -6.26 4.52
N LEU A 137 -2.05 -5.91 4.31
CA LEU A 137 -1.48 -4.62 4.67
C LEU A 137 -1.54 -3.68 3.46
N ILE A 138 -2.11 -2.50 3.64
CA ILE A 138 -2.13 -1.46 2.62
C ILE A 138 -1.32 -0.27 3.13
N LEU A 139 -0.26 0.07 2.39
CA LEU A 139 0.64 1.19 2.64
C LEU A 139 0.34 2.29 1.62
N ASP A 140 -0.54 3.24 1.97
CA ASP A 140 -0.85 4.38 1.09
C ASP A 140 0.10 5.54 1.40
N GLU A 141 1.17 5.64 0.61
CA GLU A 141 2.28 6.59 0.79
C GLU A 141 2.95 6.52 2.16
N ALA A 142 2.91 5.34 2.77
CA ALA A 142 3.32 5.15 4.16
C ALA A 142 4.83 5.32 4.39
N LEU A 143 5.65 5.16 3.37
CA LEU A 143 7.12 5.34 3.45
C LEU A 143 7.56 6.78 3.18
N ALA A 144 6.65 7.66 2.75
CA ALA A 144 6.97 9.05 2.47
C ALA A 144 7.37 9.81 3.76
N ASN A 145 8.27 10.78 3.61
CA ASN A 145 8.73 11.66 4.69
C ASN A 145 9.40 10.94 5.89
N LEU A 146 9.82 9.69 5.72
CA LEU A 146 10.64 8.99 6.69
C LEU A 146 12.11 9.32 6.47
N ASP A 147 12.86 9.47 7.57
CA ASP A 147 14.32 9.45 7.51
C ASP A 147 14.80 8.05 7.08
N PHE A 148 16.04 7.99 6.63
CA PHE A 148 16.62 6.77 6.06
C PHE A 148 16.50 5.54 6.99
N ILE A 149 16.76 5.71 8.29
CA ILE A 149 16.76 4.59 9.24
C ILE A 149 15.34 4.05 9.46
N ASN A 150 14.37 4.94 9.68
CA ASN A 150 12.98 4.55 9.87
C ASN A 150 12.39 3.95 8.60
N ARG A 151 12.72 4.49 7.42
CA ARG A 151 12.32 3.95 6.14
C ARG A 151 12.84 2.52 5.92
N LEU A 152 14.13 2.31 6.16
CA LEU A 152 14.75 0.99 6.03
C LEU A 152 14.10 -0.02 6.99
N ALA A 153 13.83 0.37 8.24
CA ALA A 153 13.14 -0.48 9.20
C ALA A 153 11.73 -0.88 8.69
N CYS A 154 10.95 0.07 8.17
CA CYS A 154 9.64 -0.21 7.58
C CYS A 154 9.72 -1.19 6.40
N ILE A 155 10.66 -0.97 5.47
CA ILE A 155 10.88 -1.86 4.32
C ILE A 155 11.21 -3.28 4.79
N GLN A 156 12.13 -3.42 5.76
CA GLN A 156 12.50 -4.73 6.31
C GLN A 156 11.34 -5.46 6.99
N ILE A 157 10.43 -4.74 7.65
CA ILE A 157 9.22 -5.32 8.21
C ILE A 157 8.34 -5.88 7.09
N VAL A 158 8.08 -5.06 6.07
CA VAL A 158 7.20 -5.45 4.95
C VAL A 158 7.76 -6.65 4.18
N GLN A 159 9.07 -6.68 3.95
CA GLN A 159 9.74 -7.80 3.26
C GLN A 159 9.69 -9.14 4.01
N ARG A 160 9.32 -9.13 5.29
CA ARG A 160 9.19 -10.32 6.15
C ARG A 160 7.76 -10.74 6.42
N LEU A 161 6.81 -10.16 5.73
CA LEU A 161 5.40 -10.56 5.79
C LEU A 161 5.21 -11.86 5.01
N ASP A 162 5.42 -13.02 5.65
CA ASP A 162 5.33 -14.33 4.99
C ASP A 162 3.87 -14.76 4.77
N ASP A 163 2.98 -14.43 5.71
CA ASP A 163 1.56 -14.84 5.71
C ASP A 163 0.59 -13.72 5.28
N GLN A 164 1.06 -12.50 5.21
CA GLN A 164 0.28 -11.33 4.78
C GLN A 164 0.57 -10.98 3.33
N VAL A 165 -0.34 -10.22 2.74
CA VAL A 165 -0.14 -9.54 1.45
C VAL A 165 0.10 -8.07 1.72
N ALA A 166 1.13 -7.48 1.11
CA ALA A 166 1.37 -6.05 1.19
C ALA A 166 1.05 -5.35 -0.13
N PHE A 167 0.15 -4.37 -0.09
CA PHE A 167 -0.03 -3.40 -1.16
C PHE A 167 0.68 -2.11 -0.77
N ASN A 168 1.52 -1.59 -1.64
CA ASN A 168 2.27 -0.36 -1.39
C ASN A 168 2.05 0.66 -2.50
N THR A 169 1.89 1.93 -2.15
CA THR A 169 2.11 3.04 -3.06
C THR A 169 3.26 3.90 -2.55
N SER A 170 4.12 4.31 -3.46
CA SER A 170 5.13 5.33 -3.21
C SER A 170 5.29 6.21 -4.43
N HIS A 171 5.58 7.48 -4.21
CA HIS A 171 6.06 8.40 -5.25
C HIS A 171 7.55 8.24 -5.50
N ASP A 172 8.28 7.65 -4.56
CA ASP A 172 9.68 7.30 -4.72
C ASP A 172 9.78 5.90 -5.35
N LEU A 173 10.19 5.85 -6.61
CA LEU A 173 10.40 4.59 -7.31
C LEU A 173 11.55 3.77 -6.70
N GLY A 174 12.45 4.41 -5.94
CA GLY A 174 13.47 3.72 -5.16
C GLY A 174 12.84 2.81 -4.11
N ASP A 175 11.81 3.28 -3.39
CA ASP A 175 11.06 2.47 -2.44
C ASP A 175 10.43 1.23 -3.10
N VAL A 176 9.85 1.44 -4.29
CA VAL A 176 9.20 0.37 -5.07
C VAL A 176 10.21 -0.74 -5.44
N ILE A 177 11.39 -0.32 -5.89
CA ILE A 177 12.45 -1.27 -6.27
C ILE A 177 13.03 -1.96 -5.04
N GLU A 178 13.26 -1.21 -3.95
CA GLU A 178 13.84 -1.74 -2.71
C GLU A 178 12.90 -2.71 -2.00
N LEU A 179 11.59 -2.43 -1.95
CA LEU A 179 10.58 -3.36 -1.43
C LEU A 179 10.55 -4.66 -2.22
N GLY A 180 10.80 -4.61 -3.51
CA GLY A 180 10.66 -5.77 -4.39
C GLY A 180 9.18 -6.14 -4.67
N GLY A 181 8.93 -7.40 -5.02
CA GLY A 181 7.58 -7.87 -5.32
C GLY A 181 7.09 -7.45 -6.71
N ARG A 182 5.79 -7.58 -6.97
CA ARG A 182 5.14 -7.24 -8.23
C ARG A 182 4.91 -5.73 -8.34
N ILE A 183 4.88 -5.21 -9.56
CA ILE A 183 4.62 -3.79 -9.82
C ILE A 183 3.43 -3.70 -10.76
N ILE A 184 2.37 -3.04 -10.33
CA ILE A 184 1.15 -2.79 -11.12
C ILE A 184 1.05 -1.30 -11.39
N PHE A 185 1.08 -0.92 -12.66
CA PHE A 185 0.87 0.44 -13.11
C PHE A 185 -0.63 0.70 -13.36
N LEU A 186 -1.16 1.73 -12.69
CA LEU A 186 -2.51 2.22 -12.93
C LEU A 186 -2.49 3.20 -14.10
N ASP A 187 -2.75 2.70 -15.28
CA ASP A 187 -2.82 3.50 -16.50
C ASP A 187 -4.20 4.18 -16.61
N ARG A 188 -4.27 5.42 -16.13
CA ARG A 188 -5.52 6.19 -16.13
C ARG A 188 -6.02 6.54 -17.55
N TYR A 189 -5.15 6.52 -18.54
CA TYR A 189 -5.48 6.87 -19.91
C TYR A 189 -6.02 5.67 -20.68
N ALA A 190 -5.41 4.52 -20.48
CA ALA A 190 -5.91 3.26 -21.04
C ALA A 190 -7.03 2.63 -20.19
N HIS A 191 -7.37 3.22 -19.02
CA HIS A 191 -8.30 2.65 -18.04
C HIS A 191 -7.97 1.21 -17.66
N ALA A 192 -6.68 0.89 -17.53
CA ALA A 192 -6.20 -0.47 -17.34
C ALA A 192 -5.16 -0.58 -16.20
N PHE A 193 -5.12 -1.75 -15.58
CA PHE A 193 -4.02 -2.16 -14.73
C PHE A 193 -3.02 -2.91 -15.59
N VAL A 194 -1.76 -2.49 -15.54
CA VAL A 194 -0.69 -3.08 -16.35
C VAL A 194 0.41 -3.58 -15.42
N GLU A 195 0.67 -4.88 -15.45
CA GLU A 195 1.80 -5.45 -14.70
C GLU A 195 3.11 -5.09 -15.41
N TYR A 196 4.08 -4.63 -14.63
CA TYR A 196 5.41 -4.30 -15.14
C TYR A 196 6.33 -5.52 -15.06
N GLU A 197 6.78 -5.99 -16.20
CA GLU A 197 7.66 -7.16 -16.33
C GLU A 197 9.10 -6.79 -16.76
N GLY A 198 9.42 -5.48 -16.79
CA GLY A 198 10.73 -5.00 -17.20
C GLY A 198 11.82 -5.15 -16.12
N GLU A 199 13.01 -4.62 -16.45
CA GLU A 199 14.14 -4.60 -15.54
C GLU A 199 13.83 -3.79 -14.28
N ARG A 200 14.16 -4.34 -13.12
CA ARG A 200 13.86 -3.74 -11.80
C ARG A 200 14.85 -2.64 -11.44
N THR A 201 14.85 -1.59 -12.24
CA THR A 201 15.61 -0.36 -11.99
C THR A 201 14.68 0.85 -12.01
N VAL A 202 15.03 1.88 -11.25
CA VAL A 202 14.27 3.15 -11.24
C VAL A 202 14.19 3.74 -12.64
N GLU A 203 15.26 3.64 -13.42
CA GLU A 203 15.33 4.18 -14.78
C GLU A 203 14.38 3.45 -15.73
N SER A 204 14.42 2.12 -15.74
CA SER A 204 13.53 1.29 -16.57
C SER A 204 12.05 1.49 -16.22
N LEU A 205 11.73 1.55 -14.93
CA LEU A 205 10.36 1.79 -14.48
C LEU A 205 9.88 3.20 -14.86
N ARG A 206 10.74 4.22 -14.70
CA ARG A 206 10.43 5.59 -15.13
C ARG A 206 10.20 5.69 -16.63
N LYS A 207 11.04 5.03 -17.43
CA LYS A 207 10.90 4.98 -18.90
C LYS A 207 9.59 4.31 -19.30
N PHE A 208 9.24 3.20 -18.67
CA PHE A 208 7.97 2.49 -18.90
C PHE A 208 6.78 3.42 -18.62
N MET A 209 6.72 4.02 -17.43
CA MET A 209 5.63 4.93 -17.06
C MET A 209 5.55 6.13 -18.02
N GLY A 210 6.69 6.74 -18.35
CA GLY A 210 6.76 7.87 -19.28
C GLY A 210 6.25 7.51 -20.68
N SER A 211 6.60 6.33 -21.22
CA SER A 211 6.11 5.90 -22.52
C SER A 211 4.59 5.75 -22.57
N ARG A 212 3.97 5.26 -21.50
CA ARG A 212 2.52 5.12 -21.40
C ARG A 212 1.80 6.47 -21.37
N ILE A 213 2.34 7.43 -20.64
CA ILE A 213 1.78 8.79 -20.56
C ILE A 213 1.88 9.51 -21.92
N LEU A 214 3.03 9.41 -22.59
CA LEU A 214 3.28 10.07 -23.88
C LEU A 214 2.39 9.48 -25.01
N THR A 215 2.21 8.16 -25.05
CA THR A 215 1.34 7.52 -26.05
C THR A 215 -0.10 7.99 -25.90
N ALA A 216 -0.57 8.11 -24.67
CA ALA A 216 -1.93 8.57 -24.42
C ALA A 216 -2.15 10.05 -24.78
N THR A 217 -1.17 10.92 -24.58
CA THR A 217 -1.26 12.35 -24.92
C THR A 217 -1.20 12.59 -26.42
N SER A 218 -0.52 11.75 -27.20
CA SER A 218 -0.50 11.83 -28.67
C SER A 218 -1.85 11.47 -29.30
N ASP A 219 -2.59 10.53 -28.70
CA ASP A 219 -3.93 10.13 -29.20
C ASP A 219 -4.99 11.20 -28.89
N TYR A 220 -4.83 12.01 -27.85
CA TYR A 220 -5.71 13.15 -27.58
C TYR A 220 -5.42 14.36 -28.49
N GLY A 221 -4.17 14.55 -28.92
CA GLY A 221 -3.79 15.64 -29.84
C GLY A 221 -4.35 15.46 -31.25
N ASN A 222 -4.65 14.24 -31.69
CA ASN A 222 -5.19 13.94 -33.01
C ASN A 222 -6.73 13.93 -33.10
N LYS A 223 -7.43 14.08 -31.97
CA LYS A 223 -8.91 14.16 -31.93
C LYS A 223 -9.46 15.58 -31.80
N GLY A 224 -8.63 16.57 -31.79
CA GLY A 224 -9.04 17.98 -31.74
C GLY A 224 -8.61 18.70 -33.01
N ILE A 225 -9.53 18.92 -33.91
CA ILE A 225 -9.75 19.93 -34.94
C ILE A 225 -10.35 19.25 -36.17
N SER A 226 -11.64 19.02 -36.12
CA SER A 226 -12.46 19.03 -37.31
C SER A 226 -13.50 20.13 -37.09
N CYS A 227 -13.36 21.22 -37.83
CA CYS A 227 -14.35 22.27 -37.93
C CYS A 227 -15.69 21.73 -38.41
#